data_908c9e92c1bbbeb40f83dbed5bb48b7e
#
_entry.id   908c9e92c1bbbeb40f83dbed5bb48b7e
#
_cell.length_a   1.000
_cell.length_b   1.000
_cell.length_c   1.000
_cell.angle_alpha   90.00
_cell.angle_beta   90.00
_cell.angle_gamma   90.00
#
_symmetry.space_group_name_H-M   'P 1'
#
loop_
_entity.id
_entity.type
_entity.pdbx_description
1 polymer ?
#
loop_
_entity_poly.entity_id
_entity_poly.type
_entity_poly.pdbx_seq_one_letter_code
_entity_poly.pdbx_strand_id
1 'polypeptide(L)'
;MPKMKQFSKNWWWLFPVLIAVFAFSSAKIIDHSNSSWADVLFILMLFSCVASVLSQISLGRQKQWLAMTVSIVFTAVAVFEGLAFNMVAALFSTAPDTFGKKHPIPEGLEYSIPLGYGDEPDSTSCFQLWNGIQGGIYKYDFSYDALPQGEIFLKCYEVGTGCQLSKDRLESRSTVKIDSTSQYGQLVNGQEFSIYEGDWGDYYAARIEVWHRDSVSRKETKLFEKVYRVEGWMR
;
A
#
# COMPACT_ATOMS: atom_id res chain seq x y z
N MET A 1 20.49 53.34 -27.94
CA MET A 1 19.62 52.19 -28.02
C MET A 1 20.22 50.99 -28.81
N PRO A 2 21.37 50.42 -28.46
CA PRO A 2 21.90 49.23 -29.14
C PRO A 2 21.89 47.97 -28.28
N LYS A 3 21.47 48.00 -26.99
CA LYS A 3 21.60 46.83 -26.09
C LYS A 3 20.48 45.81 -26.17
N MET A 4 19.32 46.11 -26.75
CA MET A 4 18.19 45.18 -26.87
C MET A 4 18.34 44.14 -28.00
N LYS A 5 19.14 44.43 -29.03
CA LYS A 5 19.33 43.48 -30.16
C LYS A 5 20.23 42.29 -29.83
N GLN A 6 21.03 42.37 -28.77
CA GLN A 6 21.93 41.29 -28.39
C GLN A 6 21.26 40.22 -27.50
N PHE A 7 20.14 40.58 -26.87
CA PHE A 7 19.36 39.67 -26.02
C PHE A 7 18.61 38.63 -26.83
N SER A 8 18.23 38.91 -28.06
CA SER A 8 17.45 38.01 -28.90
C SER A 8 18.27 36.90 -29.58
N LYS A 9 19.60 36.99 -29.57
CA LYS A 9 20.45 36.11 -30.36
C LYS A 9 20.88 34.80 -29.65
N ASN A 10 20.66 34.69 -28.35
CA ASN A 10 21.10 33.52 -27.56
C ASN A 10 20.01 32.94 -26.68
N TRP A 11 18.85 32.65 -27.25
CA TRP A 11 17.76 32.00 -26.52
C TRP A 11 17.97 30.48 -26.35
N TRP A 12 19.03 29.92 -26.91
CA TRP A 12 19.33 28.50 -26.81
C TRP A 12 19.49 27.96 -25.38
N TRP A 13 19.80 28.82 -24.41
CA TRP A 13 19.89 28.50 -22.98
C TRP A 13 18.51 28.19 -22.36
N LEU A 14 17.42 28.64 -22.97
CA LEU A 14 16.04 28.31 -22.57
C LEU A 14 15.63 26.89 -22.97
N PHE A 15 16.26 26.31 -23.96
CA PHE A 15 15.92 24.98 -24.44
C PHE A 15 15.96 23.90 -23.36
N PRO A 16 17.02 23.79 -22.54
CA PRO A 16 17.07 22.78 -21.50
C PRO A 16 15.97 22.95 -20.45
N VAL A 17 15.62 24.21 -20.14
CA VAL A 17 14.55 24.53 -19.18
C VAL A 17 13.19 24.13 -19.77
N LEU A 18 12.94 24.44 -21.05
CA LEU A 18 11.70 24.05 -21.73
C LEU A 18 11.58 22.54 -21.85
N ILE A 19 12.67 21.83 -22.13
CA ILE A 19 12.68 20.36 -22.19
C ILE A 19 12.38 19.79 -20.78
N ALA A 20 12.94 20.35 -19.73
CA ALA A 20 12.66 19.94 -18.37
C ALA A 20 11.17 20.14 -18.02
N VAL A 21 10.62 21.31 -18.29
CA VAL A 21 9.19 21.61 -18.05
C VAL A 21 8.30 20.70 -18.87
N PHE A 22 8.65 20.44 -20.15
CA PHE A 22 7.87 19.56 -21.02
C PHE A 22 7.93 18.11 -20.55
N ALA A 23 9.10 17.58 -20.22
CA ALA A 23 9.26 16.22 -19.70
C ALA A 23 8.48 16.01 -18.39
N PHE A 24 8.44 17.04 -17.57
CA PHE A 24 7.68 17.09 -16.33
C PHE A 24 6.18 17.07 -16.54
N SER A 25 5.68 17.96 -17.40
CA SER A 25 4.25 18.06 -17.71
C SER A 25 3.74 16.78 -18.39
N SER A 26 4.58 16.17 -19.24
CA SER A 26 4.22 14.92 -19.92
C SER A 26 4.19 13.72 -18.96
N ALA A 27 5.07 13.67 -17.98
CA ALA A 27 5.07 12.62 -16.96
C ALA A 27 3.77 12.61 -16.13
N LYS A 28 3.14 13.77 -15.93
CA LYS A 28 1.82 13.87 -15.28
C LYS A 28 0.65 13.34 -16.10
N ILE A 29 0.80 13.28 -17.44
CA ILE A 29 -0.27 12.94 -18.38
C ILE A 29 -0.21 11.46 -18.79
N ILE A 30 0.97 10.86 -18.74
CA ILE A 30 1.18 9.47 -19.14
C ILE A 30 0.76 8.57 -17.99
N ASP A 31 -0.34 7.85 -18.20
CA ASP A 31 -0.82 6.83 -17.30
C ASP A 31 0.27 5.79 -17.01
N HIS A 32 0.48 5.49 -15.76
CA HIS A 32 1.55 4.61 -15.24
C HIS A 32 1.54 3.19 -15.82
N SER A 33 0.56 2.85 -16.64
CA SER A 33 0.41 1.52 -17.26
C SER A 33 1.48 1.17 -18.32
N ASN A 34 2.31 2.11 -18.75
CA ASN A 34 3.29 1.91 -19.82
C ASN A 34 4.72 2.24 -19.36
N SER A 35 5.37 1.27 -18.68
CA SER A 35 6.68 1.42 -18.04
C SER A 35 7.79 1.93 -18.98
N SER A 36 7.75 1.58 -20.28
CA SER A 36 8.78 1.97 -21.25
C SER A 36 8.84 3.48 -21.52
N TRP A 37 7.72 4.19 -21.46
CA TRP A 37 7.70 5.66 -21.62
C TRP A 37 8.19 6.40 -20.38
N ALA A 38 7.98 5.84 -19.20
CA ALA A 38 8.50 6.41 -17.95
C ALA A 38 10.03 6.44 -17.94
N ASP A 39 10.69 5.37 -18.43
CA ASP A 39 12.14 5.29 -18.52
C ASP A 39 12.70 6.32 -19.53
N VAL A 40 12.05 6.48 -20.67
CA VAL A 40 12.45 7.47 -21.69
C VAL A 40 12.33 8.89 -21.14
N LEU A 41 11.26 9.21 -20.41
CA LEU A 41 11.07 10.52 -19.78
C LEU A 41 12.09 10.78 -18.69
N PHE A 42 12.42 9.78 -17.89
CA PHE A 42 13.47 9.89 -16.87
C PHE A 42 14.83 10.19 -17.47
N ILE A 43 15.20 9.50 -18.55
CA ILE A 43 16.45 9.75 -19.30
C ILE A 43 16.47 11.16 -19.87
N LEU A 44 15.39 11.62 -20.50
CA LEU A 44 15.25 12.97 -21.02
C LEU A 44 15.40 14.04 -19.92
N MET A 45 14.82 13.78 -18.74
CA MET A 45 14.97 14.65 -17.58
C MET A 45 16.43 14.75 -17.13
N LEU A 46 17.15 13.64 -17.03
CA LEU A 46 18.58 13.65 -16.67
C LEU A 46 19.41 14.45 -17.68
N PHE A 47 19.19 14.23 -18.98
CA PHE A 47 19.87 14.99 -20.03
C PHE A 47 19.56 16.50 -19.94
N SER A 48 18.32 16.87 -19.67
CA SER A 48 17.92 18.26 -19.54
C SER A 48 18.59 18.93 -18.32
N CYS A 49 18.76 18.23 -17.21
CA CYS A 49 19.47 18.71 -16.04
C CYS A 49 20.96 18.99 -16.35
N VAL A 50 21.63 18.05 -17.01
CA VAL A 50 23.04 18.22 -17.43
C VAL A 50 23.18 19.40 -18.39
N ALA A 51 22.31 19.49 -19.40
CA ALA A 51 22.30 20.60 -20.36
C ALA A 51 22.03 21.94 -19.69
N SER A 52 21.15 21.98 -18.69
CA SER A 52 20.88 23.17 -17.88
C SER A 52 22.13 23.65 -17.12
N VAL A 53 22.87 22.73 -16.47
CA VAL A 53 24.12 23.08 -15.77
C VAL A 53 25.17 23.64 -16.74
N LEU A 54 25.33 23.00 -17.89
CA LEU A 54 26.27 23.49 -18.92
C LEU A 54 25.89 24.89 -19.43
N SER A 55 24.59 25.12 -19.62
CA SER A 55 24.02 26.40 -19.99
C SER A 55 24.32 27.49 -18.94
N GLN A 56 24.16 27.18 -17.66
CA GLN A 56 24.44 28.08 -16.53
C GLN A 56 25.89 28.46 -16.49
N ILE A 57 26.82 27.54 -16.70
CA ILE A 57 28.27 27.82 -16.78
C ILE A 57 28.56 28.77 -17.95
N SER A 58 27.92 28.55 -19.10
CA SER A 58 28.06 29.41 -20.27
C SER A 58 27.59 30.85 -20.01
N LEU A 59 26.37 30.97 -19.38
CA LEU A 59 25.81 32.27 -19.01
C LEU A 59 26.70 33.03 -17.98
N GLY A 60 27.25 32.33 -17.00
CA GLY A 60 28.16 32.88 -16.03
C GLY A 60 29.45 33.46 -16.68
N ARG A 61 30.03 32.71 -17.66
CA ARG A 61 31.17 33.18 -18.44
C ARG A 61 30.85 34.41 -19.27
N GLN A 62 29.62 34.57 -19.74
CA GLN A 62 29.14 35.71 -20.49
C GLN A 62 28.71 36.90 -19.59
N LYS A 63 28.86 36.77 -18.26
CA LYS A 63 28.41 37.77 -17.26
C LYS A 63 26.91 38.09 -17.32
N GLN A 64 26.09 37.14 -17.78
CA GLN A 64 24.63 37.28 -17.85
C GLN A 64 23.96 36.76 -16.56
N TRP A 65 24.31 37.40 -15.44
CA TRP A 65 23.93 36.94 -14.10
C TRP A 65 22.42 36.77 -13.90
N LEU A 66 21.62 37.67 -14.43
CA LEU A 66 20.14 37.60 -14.30
C LEU A 66 19.59 36.34 -14.98
N ALA A 67 20.02 36.06 -16.22
CA ALA A 67 19.58 34.89 -16.96
C ALA A 67 20.06 33.59 -16.28
N MET A 68 21.27 33.61 -15.72
CA MET A 68 21.81 32.50 -14.95
C MET A 68 20.96 32.22 -13.69
N THR A 69 20.62 33.24 -12.92
CA THR A 69 19.79 33.12 -11.70
C THR A 69 18.40 32.56 -12.03
N VAL A 70 17.75 33.11 -13.07
CA VAL A 70 16.46 32.61 -13.54
C VAL A 70 16.54 31.13 -13.96
N SER A 71 17.56 30.74 -14.73
CA SER A 71 17.78 29.35 -15.16
C SER A 71 18.00 28.41 -13.96
N ILE A 72 18.76 28.83 -12.94
CA ILE A 72 18.97 28.04 -11.71
C ILE A 72 17.65 27.79 -10.99
N VAL A 73 16.85 28.85 -10.78
CA VAL A 73 15.57 28.74 -10.07
C VAL A 73 14.63 27.77 -10.80
N PHE A 74 14.46 27.93 -12.12
CA PHE A 74 13.60 27.04 -12.88
C PHE A 74 14.09 25.58 -12.88
N THR A 75 15.42 25.37 -12.99
CA THR A 75 15.99 24.02 -12.91
C THR A 75 15.76 23.41 -11.54
N ALA A 76 15.95 24.17 -10.46
CA ALA A 76 15.71 23.70 -9.10
C ALA A 76 14.24 23.33 -8.85
N VAL A 77 13.30 24.15 -9.32
CA VAL A 77 11.87 23.85 -9.24
C VAL A 77 11.53 22.59 -10.03
N ALA A 78 12.02 22.45 -11.26
CA ALA A 78 11.79 21.27 -12.08
C ALA A 78 12.35 19.99 -11.43
N VAL A 79 13.56 20.02 -10.88
CA VAL A 79 14.14 18.87 -10.16
C VAL A 79 13.35 18.54 -8.90
N PHE A 80 12.95 19.54 -8.13
CA PHE A 80 12.15 19.33 -6.91
C PHE A 80 10.77 18.70 -7.23
N GLU A 81 10.05 19.24 -8.20
CA GLU A 81 8.80 18.65 -8.64
C GLU A 81 8.98 17.20 -9.12
N GLY A 82 10.12 16.85 -9.82
CA GLY A 82 10.41 15.52 -10.29
C GLY A 82 10.67 14.52 -9.19
N LEU A 83 11.45 14.93 -8.27
CA LEU A 83 11.72 14.09 -7.11
C LEU A 83 10.44 13.86 -6.30
N ALA A 84 9.65 14.92 -6.06
CA ALA A 84 8.39 14.80 -5.35
C ALA A 84 7.40 13.88 -6.09
N PHE A 85 7.25 14.06 -7.41
CA PHE A 85 6.36 13.22 -8.21
C PHE A 85 6.81 11.75 -8.24
N ASN A 86 8.13 11.49 -8.46
CA ASN A 86 8.63 10.13 -8.46
C ASN A 86 8.53 9.47 -7.08
N MET A 87 8.72 10.23 -5.99
CA MET A 87 8.54 9.72 -4.64
C MET A 87 7.08 9.36 -4.36
N VAL A 88 6.14 10.23 -4.75
CA VAL A 88 4.70 9.96 -4.66
C VAL A 88 4.32 8.78 -5.55
N ALA A 89 4.78 8.75 -6.80
CA ALA A 89 4.54 7.65 -7.71
C ALA A 89 5.10 6.33 -7.17
N ALA A 90 6.30 6.30 -6.60
CA ALA A 90 6.88 5.11 -5.99
C ALA A 90 6.11 4.64 -4.74
N LEU A 91 5.50 5.56 -3.99
CA LEU A 91 4.65 5.22 -2.85
C LEU A 91 3.29 4.63 -3.26
N PHE A 92 2.78 5.02 -4.44
CA PHE A 92 1.46 4.59 -4.92
C PHE A 92 1.49 3.64 -6.12
N SER A 93 2.64 3.42 -6.77
CA SER A 93 2.81 2.51 -7.91
C SER A 93 3.26 1.11 -7.47
N THR A 94 2.54 0.53 -6.55
CA THR A 94 2.59 -0.92 -6.41
C THR A 94 1.84 -1.50 -7.60
N ALA A 95 2.47 -2.39 -8.37
CA ALA A 95 1.74 -3.17 -9.37
C ALA A 95 0.52 -3.80 -8.66
N PRO A 96 -0.69 -3.68 -9.24
CA PRO A 96 -1.87 -4.20 -8.60
C PRO A 96 -1.67 -5.67 -8.28
N ASP A 97 -1.89 -6.05 -7.03
CA ASP A 97 -1.84 -7.45 -6.64
C ASP A 97 -3.04 -8.16 -7.26
N THR A 98 -2.78 -9.14 -8.09
CA THR A 98 -3.82 -9.95 -8.72
C THR A 98 -4.21 -11.16 -7.89
N PHE A 99 -3.75 -11.22 -6.63
CA PHE A 99 -4.06 -12.30 -5.73
C PHE A 99 -5.59 -12.42 -5.54
N GLY A 100 -6.09 -13.61 -5.56
CA GLY A 100 -7.52 -13.87 -5.39
C GLY A 100 -8.43 -13.58 -6.59
N LYS A 101 -8.01 -12.73 -7.55
CA LYS A 101 -8.84 -12.38 -8.74
C LYS A 101 -9.14 -13.55 -9.68
N LYS A 102 -8.36 -14.62 -9.60
CA LYS A 102 -8.48 -15.78 -10.50
C LYS A 102 -9.52 -16.80 -10.07
N HIS A 103 -10.02 -16.70 -8.87
CA HIS A 103 -10.92 -17.69 -8.30
C HIS A 103 -12.32 -17.09 -8.07
N PRO A 104 -13.38 -17.76 -8.52
CA PRO A 104 -14.74 -17.30 -8.27
C PRO A 104 -15.02 -17.32 -6.77
N ILE A 105 -15.60 -16.25 -6.26
CA ILE A 105 -16.05 -16.15 -4.88
C ILE A 105 -17.36 -16.95 -4.79
N PRO A 106 -17.47 -17.94 -3.89
CA PRO A 106 -18.73 -18.64 -3.66
C PRO A 106 -19.86 -17.67 -3.30
N GLU A 107 -21.05 -17.91 -3.82
CA GLU A 107 -22.22 -17.11 -3.49
C GLU A 107 -22.61 -17.26 -2.02
N GLY A 108 -23.16 -16.18 -1.42
CA GLY A 108 -23.67 -16.21 -0.05
C GLY A 108 -22.62 -16.12 1.04
N LEU A 109 -21.34 -15.84 0.71
CA LEU A 109 -20.33 -15.59 1.73
C LEU A 109 -20.57 -14.26 2.45
N GLU A 110 -20.45 -14.30 3.76
CA GLU A 110 -20.51 -13.11 4.61
C GLU A 110 -19.32 -12.19 4.38
N TYR A 111 -19.58 -10.89 4.49
CA TYR A 111 -18.54 -9.88 4.61
C TYR A 111 -18.15 -9.73 6.09
N SER A 112 -16.94 -9.26 6.33
CA SER A 112 -16.58 -8.73 7.64
C SER A 112 -17.47 -7.52 7.98
N ILE A 113 -17.79 -7.35 9.26
CA ILE A 113 -18.66 -6.27 9.72
C ILE A 113 -17.83 -4.99 9.85
N PRO A 114 -18.26 -3.84 9.31
CA PRO A 114 -17.53 -2.58 9.47
C PRO A 114 -17.44 -2.16 10.94
N LEU A 115 -16.25 -1.83 11.41
CA LEU A 115 -16.04 -1.23 12.74
C LEU A 115 -16.77 0.11 12.82
N GLY A 116 -17.68 0.24 13.80
CA GLY A 116 -18.45 1.48 14.04
C GLY A 116 -19.93 1.41 13.71
N TYR A 117 -20.39 0.36 13.08
CA TYR A 117 -21.81 0.03 13.09
C TYR A 117 -22.08 -0.75 14.38
N GLY A 118 -22.57 -0.01 15.37
CA GLY A 118 -22.69 -0.36 16.78
C GLY A 118 -23.67 -1.48 17.13
N ASP A 119 -23.57 -2.60 16.50
CA ASP A 119 -24.28 -3.78 16.94
C ASP A 119 -23.36 -4.57 17.88
N GLU A 120 -23.88 -4.81 19.09
CA GLU A 120 -23.31 -5.79 20.00
C GLU A 120 -23.06 -7.10 19.24
N PRO A 121 -21.98 -7.83 19.55
CA PRO A 121 -21.71 -9.11 18.92
C PRO A 121 -22.99 -9.94 18.98
N ASP A 122 -23.44 -10.42 17.81
CA ASP A 122 -24.59 -11.31 17.75
C ASP A 122 -24.30 -12.48 18.68
N SER A 123 -25.00 -12.51 19.81
CA SER A 123 -24.81 -13.51 20.87
C SER A 123 -25.00 -14.95 20.39
N THR A 124 -25.46 -15.13 19.16
CA THR A 124 -25.66 -16.43 18.51
C THR A 124 -24.44 -16.89 17.70
N SER A 125 -23.50 -16.00 17.35
CA SER A 125 -22.31 -16.34 16.57
C SER A 125 -21.11 -16.57 17.48
N CYS A 126 -20.52 -17.76 17.45
CA CYS A 126 -19.31 -18.05 18.22
C CYS A 126 -18.05 -17.35 17.67
N PHE A 127 -18.07 -16.86 16.43
CA PHE A 127 -16.98 -16.13 15.80
C PHE A 127 -17.50 -14.99 14.93
N GLN A 128 -16.94 -13.81 15.10
CA GLN A 128 -17.27 -12.61 14.35
C GLN A 128 -16.01 -11.92 13.85
N LEU A 129 -16.01 -11.55 12.57
CA LEU A 129 -14.91 -10.83 11.93
C LEU A 129 -15.33 -9.40 11.66
N TRP A 130 -14.54 -8.46 12.18
CA TRP A 130 -14.73 -7.02 12.01
C TRP A 130 -13.73 -6.47 11.01
N ASN A 131 -14.17 -5.63 10.10
CA ASN A 131 -13.29 -4.86 9.21
C ASN A 131 -12.84 -3.58 9.91
N GLY A 132 -11.56 -3.27 9.84
CA GLY A 132 -11.00 -2.02 10.34
C GLY A 132 -11.44 -0.80 9.54
N ILE A 133 -10.89 0.37 9.88
CA ILE A 133 -11.11 1.61 9.14
C ILE A 133 -10.59 1.51 7.70
N GLN A 134 -9.63 0.62 7.47
CA GLN A 134 -8.91 0.43 6.22
C GLN A 134 -9.06 -1.03 5.76
N GLY A 135 -9.24 -1.23 4.46
CA GLY A 135 -9.31 -2.57 3.88
C GLY A 135 -8.11 -3.43 4.23
N GLY A 136 -8.30 -4.72 4.37
CA GLY A 136 -7.26 -5.66 4.75
C GLY A 136 -6.85 -5.65 6.22
N ILE A 137 -7.41 -4.76 7.04
CA ILE A 137 -7.22 -4.72 8.49
C ILE A 137 -8.46 -5.24 9.18
N TYR A 138 -8.30 -6.23 10.05
CA TYR A 138 -9.39 -6.94 10.70
C TYR A 138 -9.20 -7.05 12.20
N LYS A 139 -10.32 -7.20 12.91
CA LYS A 139 -10.41 -7.69 14.29
C LYS A 139 -11.33 -8.89 14.36
N TYR A 140 -11.26 -9.65 15.42
CA TYR A 140 -12.19 -10.73 15.64
C TYR A 140 -12.66 -10.81 17.08
N ASP A 141 -13.87 -11.31 17.25
CA ASP A 141 -14.41 -11.75 18.51
C ASP A 141 -14.69 -13.25 18.42
N PHE A 142 -14.33 -13.97 19.48
CA PHE A 142 -14.55 -15.40 19.54
C PHE A 142 -15.03 -15.82 20.92
N SER A 143 -16.21 -16.46 20.95
CA SER A 143 -16.77 -17.07 22.16
C SER A 143 -16.34 -18.53 22.23
N TYR A 144 -15.84 -18.95 23.38
CA TYR A 144 -15.34 -20.29 23.59
C TYR A 144 -15.79 -20.86 24.93
N ASP A 145 -15.83 -22.18 25.01
CA ASP A 145 -16.09 -22.92 26.22
C ASP A 145 -14.82 -23.16 27.04
N ALA A 146 -14.90 -24.00 28.07
CA ALA A 146 -13.78 -24.31 28.91
C ALA A 146 -12.56 -24.83 28.10
N LEU A 147 -11.44 -24.13 28.24
CA LEU A 147 -10.16 -24.45 27.61
C LEU A 147 -9.04 -24.47 28.65
N PRO A 148 -8.00 -25.31 28.46
CA PRO A 148 -6.79 -25.22 29.26
C PRO A 148 -6.06 -23.89 28.98
N GLN A 149 -5.19 -23.51 29.92
CA GLN A 149 -4.35 -22.33 29.76
C GLN A 149 -3.50 -22.40 28.49
N GLY A 150 -3.51 -21.30 27.73
CA GLY A 150 -2.80 -21.28 26.45
C GLY A 150 -2.97 -19.98 25.68
N GLU A 151 -2.97 -20.13 24.39
CA GLU A 151 -3.08 -19.04 23.43
C GLU A 151 -4.15 -19.37 22.39
N ILE A 152 -5.03 -18.41 22.11
CA ILE A 152 -5.93 -18.44 20.93
C ILE A 152 -5.32 -17.58 19.84
N PHE A 153 -5.27 -18.09 18.61
CA PHE A 153 -4.73 -17.40 17.45
C PHE A 153 -5.43 -17.83 16.18
N LEU A 154 -5.23 -17.07 15.12
CA LEU A 154 -5.85 -17.32 13.83
C LEU A 154 -4.84 -17.88 12.82
N LYS A 155 -5.35 -18.73 11.92
CA LYS A 155 -4.74 -19.07 10.64
C LYS A 155 -5.73 -18.73 9.54
N CYS A 156 -5.25 -18.19 8.42
CA CYS A 156 -6.09 -17.80 7.31
C CYS A 156 -5.57 -18.45 6.03
N TYR A 157 -6.50 -18.93 5.18
CA TYR A 157 -6.17 -19.62 3.93
C TYR A 157 -7.06 -19.10 2.80
N GLU A 158 -6.49 -18.78 1.66
CA GLU A 158 -7.26 -18.52 0.46
C GLU A 158 -7.95 -19.81 0.01
N VAL A 159 -9.25 -19.74 -0.30
CA VAL A 159 -10.09 -20.93 -0.52
C VAL A 159 -9.76 -21.65 -1.85
N GLY A 160 -9.46 -20.90 -2.90
CA GLY A 160 -9.21 -21.46 -4.24
C GLY A 160 -7.87 -22.19 -4.36
N THR A 161 -6.83 -21.67 -3.76
CA THR A 161 -5.46 -22.22 -3.84
C THR A 161 -5.06 -23.01 -2.59
N GLY A 162 -5.72 -22.76 -1.46
CA GLY A 162 -5.32 -23.26 -0.15
C GLY A 162 -4.02 -22.60 0.41
N CYS A 163 -3.55 -21.53 -0.22
CA CYS A 163 -2.36 -20.80 0.28
C CYS A 163 -2.66 -20.16 1.63
N GLN A 164 -1.74 -20.32 2.57
CA GLN A 164 -1.83 -19.65 3.86
C GLN A 164 -1.52 -18.16 3.70
N LEU A 165 -2.44 -17.30 4.19
CA LEU A 165 -2.34 -15.86 4.12
C LEU A 165 -1.57 -15.31 5.32
N SER A 166 -0.67 -14.35 5.08
CA SER A 166 0.07 -13.54 6.07
C SER A 166 0.65 -14.36 7.25
N LYS A 167 1.07 -15.59 6.98
CA LYS A 167 1.37 -16.67 7.91
C LYS A 167 1.91 -16.22 9.27
N ASP A 168 3.15 -15.73 9.31
CA ASP A 168 3.83 -15.46 10.57
C ASP A 168 3.31 -14.19 11.27
N ARG A 169 2.86 -13.22 10.48
CA ARG A 169 2.36 -11.94 10.99
C ARG A 169 0.94 -12.06 11.53
N LEU A 170 0.08 -12.78 10.82
CA LEU A 170 -1.31 -12.98 11.22
C LEU A 170 -1.38 -13.74 12.54
N GLU A 171 -0.65 -14.86 12.67
CA GLU A 171 -0.60 -15.62 13.91
C GLU A 171 -0.15 -14.73 15.08
N SER A 172 1.00 -14.04 14.94
CA SER A 172 1.55 -13.23 16.03
C SER A 172 0.65 -12.07 16.43
N ARG A 173 -0.06 -11.46 15.48
CA ARG A 173 -0.94 -10.31 15.72
C ARG A 173 -2.30 -10.69 16.26
N SER A 174 -2.83 -11.85 15.86
CA SER A 174 -4.12 -12.35 16.34
C SER A 174 -4.04 -13.09 17.67
N THR A 175 -2.83 -13.38 18.18
CA THR A 175 -2.65 -14.18 19.39
C THR A 175 -3.15 -13.45 20.64
N VAL A 176 -4.03 -14.11 21.37
CA VAL A 176 -4.51 -13.70 22.69
C VAL A 176 -4.21 -14.81 23.70
N LYS A 177 -3.60 -14.45 24.82
CA LYS A 177 -3.36 -15.38 25.92
C LYS A 177 -4.62 -15.57 26.75
N ILE A 178 -4.90 -16.81 27.08
CA ILE A 178 -6.04 -17.18 27.92
C ILE A 178 -5.56 -17.96 29.15
N ASP A 179 -6.18 -17.70 30.26
CA ASP A 179 -6.01 -18.48 31.45
C ASP A 179 -6.92 -19.71 31.40
N SER A 180 -6.57 -20.75 32.17
CA SER A 180 -7.44 -21.92 32.26
C SER A 180 -8.80 -21.51 32.82
N THR A 181 -9.85 -21.89 32.13
CA THR A 181 -11.21 -21.60 32.56
C THR A 181 -12.11 -22.84 32.47
N SER A 182 -12.97 -23.01 33.45
CA SER A 182 -14.02 -24.00 33.46
C SER A 182 -15.38 -23.40 33.15
N GLN A 183 -15.44 -22.09 32.87
CA GLN A 183 -16.69 -21.39 32.59
C GLN A 183 -17.00 -21.44 31.08
N TYR A 184 -18.28 -21.51 30.79
CA TYR A 184 -18.80 -21.43 29.43
C TYR A 184 -18.98 -19.97 28.99
N GLY A 185 -18.95 -19.76 27.66
CA GLY A 185 -19.26 -18.45 27.09
C GLY A 185 -18.21 -17.38 27.35
N GLN A 186 -16.95 -17.74 27.43
CA GLN A 186 -15.87 -16.76 27.51
C GLN A 186 -15.67 -16.07 26.18
N LEU A 187 -15.43 -14.76 26.19
CA LEU A 187 -15.22 -13.96 25.00
C LEU A 187 -13.75 -13.53 24.89
N VAL A 188 -13.15 -13.79 23.74
CA VAL A 188 -11.88 -13.21 23.34
C VAL A 188 -12.12 -12.10 22.35
N ASN A 189 -11.64 -10.90 22.69
CA ASN A 189 -11.56 -9.77 21.76
C ASN A 189 -10.13 -9.76 21.18
N GLY A 190 -10.00 -10.15 19.93
CA GLY A 190 -8.71 -10.19 19.23
C GLY A 190 -8.17 -8.79 18.96
N GLN A 191 -6.84 -8.69 18.88
CA GLN A 191 -6.18 -7.47 18.42
C GLN A 191 -6.33 -7.30 16.90
N GLU A 192 -5.99 -6.11 16.42
CA GLU A 192 -5.94 -5.86 14.98
C GLU A 192 -4.87 -6.70 14.30
N PHE A 193 -5.26 -7.34 13.20
CA PHE A 193 -4.35 -8.05 12.32
C PHE A 193 -4.59 -7.64 10.87
N SER A 194 -3.62 -7.89 10.00
CA SER A 194 -3.73 -7.56 8.57
C SER A 194 -3.55 -8.78 7.71
N ILE A 195 -4.33 -8.84 6.64
CA ILE A 195 -4.13 -9.74 5.52
C ILE A 195 -3.42 -8.91 4.45
N TYR A 196 -2.21 -9.32 4.08
CA TYR A 196 -1.36 -8.53 3.18
C TYR A 196 -1.54 -8.89 1.71
N GLU A 197 -2.04 -10.08 1.42
CA GLU A 197 -2.24 -10.58 0.06
C GLU A 197 -3.51 -9.99 -0.53
N GLY A 198 -3.42 -9.50 -1.76
CA GLY A 198 -4.52 -8.84 -2.48
C GLY A 198 -4.55 -7.32 -2.26
N ASP A 199 -5.32 -6.65 -3.11
CA ASP A 199 -5.49 -5.21 -3.10
C ASP A 199 -6.78 -4.79 -2.39
N TRP A 200 -6.81 -3.57 -1.96
CA TRP A 200 -7.98 -2.93 -1.37
C TRP A 200 -9.11 -2.82 -2.41
N GLY A 201 -10.30 -3.27 -2.03
CA GLY A 201 -11.48 -3.33 -2.92
C GLY A 201 -11.56 -4.60 -3.78
N ASP A 202 -10.51 -5.41 -3.84
CA ASP A 202 -10.48 -6.67 -4.55
C ASP A 202 -10.74 -7.84 -3.59
N TYR A 203 -12.00 -8.22 -3.50
CA TYR A 203 -12.43 -9.27 -2.58
C TYR A 203 -12.12 -10.67 -3.09
N TYR A 204 -11.82 -11.57 -2.17
CA TYR A 204 -11.69 -13.01 -2.41
C TYR A 204 -12.17 -13.82 -1.20
N ALA A 205 -12.34 -15.14 -1.38
CA ALA A 205 -12.78 -16.02 -0.32
C ALA A 205 -11.59 -16.49 0.53
N ALA A 206 -11.66 -16.25 1.84
CA ALA A 206 -10.68 -16.70 2.80
C ALA A 206 -11.31 -17.51 3.92
N ARG A 207 -10.75 -18.68 4.20
CA ARG A 207 -11.10 -19.52 5.34
C ARG A 207 -10.27 -19.08 6.54
N ILE A 208 -10.95 -18.57 7.56
CA ILE A 208 -10.35 -18.20 8.84
C ILE A 208 -10.56 -19.36 9.81
N GLU A 209 -9.49 -19.80 10.42
CA GLU A 209 -9.46 -20.87 11.40
C GLU A 209 -9.01 -20.31 12.76
N VAL A 210 -9.75 -20.61 13.82
CA VAL A 210 -9.39 -20.30 15.20
C VAL A 210 -8.70 -21.52 15.81
N TRP A 211 -7.53 -21.31 16.34
CA TRP A 211 -6.69 -22.35 16.94
C TRP A 211 -6.39 -22.03 18.40
N HIS A 212 -6.32 -23.07 19.21
CA HIS A 212 -5.81 -23.02 20.58
C HIS A 212 -4.49 -23.76 20.66
N ARG A 213 -3.49 -23.15 21.29
CA ARG A 213 -2.20 -23.74 21.62
C ARG A 213 -2.09 -23.87 23.15
N ASP A 214 -2.07 -25.09 23.63
CA ASP A 214 -1.90 -25.37 25.06
C ASP A 214 -0.54 -24.90 25.56
N SER A 215 -0.50 -24.24 26.73
CA SER A 215 0.74 -23.63 27.26
C SER A 215 1.78 -24.68 27.70
N VAL A 216 1.33 -25.86 28.12
CA VAL A 216 2.20 -26.95 28.67
C VAL A 216 2.62 -27.89 27.58
N SER A 217 1.66 -28.49 26.88
CA SER A 217 1.92 -29.53 25.89
C SER A 217 2.32 -28.96 24.51
N ARG A 218 2.11 -27.66 24.27
CA ARG A 218 2.29 -26.98 22.97
C ARG A 218 1.45 -27.57 21.85
N LYS A 219 0.50 -28.44 22.18
CA LYS A 219 -0.41 -29.01 21.19
C LYS A 219 -1.37 -27.96 20.65
N GLU A 220 -1.49 -27.91 19.35
CA GLU A 220 -2.46 -27.07 18.65
C GLU A 220 -3.73 -27.84 18.36
N THR A 221 -4.87 -27.23 18.62
CA THR A 221 -6.20 -27.76 18.36
C THR A 221 -7.03 -26.72 17.64
N LYS A 222 -7.62 -27.08 16.51
CA LYS A 222 -8.54 -26.22 15.79
C LYS A 222 -9.87 -26.20 16.53
N LEU A 223 -10.34 -25.00 16.90
CA LEU A 223 -11.58 -24.77 17.64
C LEU A 223 -12.74 -24.46 16.70
N PHE A 224 -12.46 -23.69 15.63
CA PHE A 224 -13.50 -23.16 14.75
C PHE A 224 -12.94 -22.87 13.36
N GLU A 225 -13.79 -22.88 12.33
CA GLU A 225 -13.47 -22.36 11.01
C GLU A 225 -14.70 -21.72 10.35
N LYS A 226 -14.48 -20.65 9.61
CA LYS A 226 -15.51 -20.00 8.79
C LYS A 226 -14.89 -19.34 7.59
N VAL A 227 -15.63 -19.30 6.48
CA VAL A 227 -15.21 -18.63 5.25
C VAL A 227 -15.85 -17.25 5.18
N TYR A 228 -15.02 -16.26 4.93
CA TYR A 228 -15.44 -14.88 4.76
C TYR A 228 -14.98 -14.33 3.41
N ARG A 229 -15.66 -13.28 2.97
CA ARG A 229 -15.20 -12.44 1.88
C ARG A 229 -14.27 -11.38 2.46
N VAL A 230 -13.01 -11.43 2.09
CA VAL A 230 -11.95 -10.53 2.59
C VAL A 230 -11.27 -9.81 1.44
N GLU A 231 -10.58 -8.74 1.76
CA GLU A 231 -9.69 -8.00 0.87
C GLU A 231 -8.29 -7.89 1.49
N GLY A 232 -7.27 -7.63 0.67
CA GLY A 232 -5.92 -7.44 1.14
C GLY A 232 -5.64 -6.01 1.58
N TRP A 233 -4.57 -5.85 2.34
CA TRP A 233 -4.07 -4.53 2.71
C TRP A 233 -3.21 -3.97 1.58
N MET A 234 -3.63 -2.86 1.00
CA MET A 234 -2.90 -2.17 -0.06
C MET A 234 -1.49 -1.79 0.42
N ARG A 235 -0.49 -2.24 -0.31
CA ARG A 235 0.93 -1.90 -0.09
C ARG A 235 1.30 -0.57 -0.70
#